data_180cec05a6adef4322f59c25f4e69fe3
#
_entry.id   180cec05a6adef4322f59c25f4e69fe3
#
_cell.length_a   1.000
_cell.length_b   1.000
_cell.length_c   1.000
_cell.angle_alpha   90.00
_cell.angle_beta   90.00
_cell.angle_gamma   90.00
#
_symmetry.space_group_name_H-M   'P 1'
#
loop_
_entity.id
_entity.type
_entity.pdbx_description
1 polymer ?
#
loop_
_entity_poly.entity_id
_entity_poly.type
_entity_poly.pdbx_seq_one_letter_code
_entity_poly.pdbx_strand_id
1 'polypeptide(L)'
;MPSPSTPSQRLTDRKRQAIIEAAIDEFRVAGYETTSMDRIAARAEVSKRTVYNHFPSKEVLFAEILHYLWEAIAGGEELAYRTDRPLRDQLLELIAQKFRLLNDEAFVSLARVAIAAGIHSPERALDMVARMSEREEGLTVWIRAAAAAGRLKTNDPVFASHQLQGLIKSFAFWPQITLAQPPLDIATQKQVAESAVDMFLSYYAV
;
A
#
# COMPACT_ATOMS: atom_id res chain seq x y z
N MET A 1 12.04 20.70 15.18
CA MET A 1 11.99 19.75 16.31
C MET A 1 10.53 19.45 16.60
N PRO A 2 10.03 18.22 16.44
CA PRO A 2 8.65 17.88 16.82
C PRO A 2 8.51 18.00 18.35
N SER A 3 7.45 18.64 18.80
CA SER A 3 7.12 18.80 20.22
C SER A 3 6.92 17.43 20.88
N PRO A 4 7.38 17.22 22.12
CA PRO A 4 7.19 15.95 22.81
C PRO A 4 5.69 15.66 23.02
N SER A 5 5.23 14.50 22.55
CA SER A 5 3.86 14.03 22.74
C SER A 5 3.50 13.92 24.23
N THR A 6 2.31 14.37 24.62
CA THR A 6 1.82 14.29 26.00
C THR A 6 1.60 12.82 26.43
N PRO A 7 1.64 12.49 27.74
CA PRO A 7 1.35 11.13 28.22
C PRO A 7 0.00 10.57 27.76
N SER A 8 -1.01 11.42 27.62
CA SER A 8 -2.35 11.06 27.11
C SER A 8 -2.31 10.69 25.64
N GLN A 9 -1.57 11.43 24.80
CA GLN A 9 -1.37 11.09 23.38
C GLN A 9 -0.67 9.74 23.22
N ARG A 10 0.39 9.48 23.99
CA ARG A 10 1.08 8.18 23.95
C ARG A 10 0.19 6.99 24.33
N LEU A 11 -0.72 7.16 25.28
CA LEU A 11 -1.67 6.11 25.63
C LEU A 11 -2.71 5.87 24.52
N THR A 12 -3.18 6.94 23.89
CA THR A 12 -4.09 6.87 22.75
C THR A 12 -3.45 6.17 21.57
N ASP A 13 -2.20 6.52 21.25
CA ASP A 13 -1.42 5.91 20.17
C ASP A 13 -1.17 4.41 20.43
N ARG A 14 -0.84 4.03 21.67
CA ARG A 14 -0.68 2.61 22.05
C ARG A 14 -1.95 1.81 21.85
N LYS A 15 -3.11 2.36 22.27
CA LYS A 15 -4.41 1.69 22.07
C LYS A 15 -4.75 1.56 20.60
N ARG A 16 -4.49 2.61 19.81
CA ARG A 16 -4.71 2.58 18.36
C ARG A 16 -3.87 1.49 17.71
N GLN A 17 -2.60 1.38 18.08
CA GLN A 17 -1.69 0.34 17.58
C GLN A 17 -2.16 -1.07 17.97
N ALA A 18 -2.53 -1.29 19.22
CA ALA A 18 -3.06 -2.58 19.69
C ALA A 18 -4.33 -3.00 18.93
N ILE A 19 -5.21 -2.05 18.58
CA ILE A 19 -6.41 -2.31 17.77
C ILE A 19 -6.02 -2.74 16.34
N ILE A 20 -5.04 -2.08 15.73
CA ILE A 20 -4.55 -2.42 14.38
C ILE A 20 -3.97 -3.82 14.36
N GLU A 21 -3.08 -4.15 15.30
CA GLU A 21 -2.46 -5.48 15.40
C GLU A 21 -3.50 -6.59 15.62
N ALA A 22 -4.43 -6.37 16.54
CA ALA A 22 -5.52 -7.31 16.80
C ALA A 22 -6.42 -7.50 15.56
N ALA A 23 -6.70 -6.43 14.83
CA ALA A 23 -7.50 -6.49 13.62
C ALA A 23 -6.79 -7.24 12.48
N ILE A 24 -5.50 -7.02 12.30
CA ILE A 24 -4.67 -7.76 11.33
C ILE A 24 -4.80 -9.27 11.60
N ASP A 25 -4.62 -9.68 12.84
CA ASP A 25 -4.71 -11.09 13.24
C ASP A 25 -6.12 -11.66 13.00
N GLU A 26 -7.17 -10.93 13.42
CA GLU A 26 -8.55 -11.39 13.21
C GLU A 26 -8.91 -11.50 11.73
N PHE A 27 -8.53 -10.56 10.90
CA PHE A 27 -8.77 -10.61 9.46
C PHE A 27 -8.00 -11.75 8.79
N ARG A 28 -6.77 -12.01 9.19
CA ARG A 28 -5.97 -13.13 8.65
C ARG A 28 -6.56 -14.50 9.01
N VAL A 29 -7.03 -14.67 10.24
CA VAL A 29 -7.53 -15.96 10.73
C VAL A 29 -8.97 -16.22 10.30
N ALA A 30 -9.85 -15.24 10.44
CA ALA A 30 -11.28 -15.41 10.23
C ALA A 30 -11.77 -14.86 8.87
N GLY A 31 -10.98 -14.03 8.19
CA GLY A 31 -11.42 -13.29 7.01
C GLY A 31 -12.22 -12.04 7.37
N TYR A 32 -12.48 -11.22 6.36
CA TYR A 32 -13.13 -9.92 6.57
C TYR A 32 -14.58 -10.05 7.05
N GLU A 33 -15.39 -10.92 6.40
CA GLU A 33 -16.84 -11.00 6.68
C GLU A 33 -17.14 -11.49 8.10
N THR A 34 -16.42 -12.48 8.57
CA THR A 34 -16.65 -13.11 9.88
C THR A 34 -16.04 -12.35 11.05
N THR A 35 -15.12 -11.42 10.77
CA THR A 35 -14.52 -10.56 11.79
C THR A 35 -15.48 -9.44 12.18
N SER A 36 -15.67 -9.24 13.50
CA SER A 36 -16.46 -8.14 14.05
C SER A 36 -15.60 -7.19 14.88
N MET A 37 -16.03 -5.92 14.99
CA MET A 37 -15.38 -4.92 15.85
C MET A 37 -15.33 -5.37 17.31
N ASP A 38 -16.27 -6.20 17.74
CA ASP A 38 -16.31 -6.79 19.09
C ASP A 38 -15.18 -7.79 19.33
N ARG A 39 -14.90 -8.65 18.35
CA ARG A 39 -13.77 -9.60 18.42
C ARG A 39 -12.44 -8.87 18.43
N ILE A 40 -12.33 -7.83 17.60
CA ILE A 40 -11.13 -6.96 17.58
C ILE A 40 -10.94 -6.29 18.94
N ALA A 41 -12.00 -5.74 19.53
CA ALA A 41 -11.94 -5.12 20.86
C ALA A 41 -11.48 -6.10 21.95
N ALA A 42 -12.03 -7.32 21.93
CA ALA A 42 -11.66 -8.38 22.88
C ALA A 42 -10.18 -8.79 22.73
N ARG A 43 -9.70 -8.98 21.49
CA ARG A 43 -8.30 -9.34 21.21
C ARG A 43 -7.34 -8.21 21.56
N ALA A 44 -7.71 -6.95 21.31
CA ALA A 44 -6.91 -5.76 21.63
C ALA A 44 -6.93 -5.41 23.13
N GLU A 45 -7.70 -6.12 23.94
CA GLU A 45 -7.91 -5.84 25.38
C GLU A 45 -8.39 -4.41 25.65
N VAL A 46 -9.26 -3.90 24.77
CA VAL A 46 -9.87 -2.57 24.91
C VAL A 46 -11.40 -2.64 24.93
N SER A 47 -12.05 -1.58 25.38
CA SER A 47 -13.51 -1.50 25.28
C SER A 47 -13.98 -1.32 23.84
N LYS A 48 -15.18 -1.82 23.50
CA LYS A 48 -15.84 -1.57 22.21
C LYS A 48 -15.86 -0.06 21.88
N ARG A 49 -16.22 0.77 22.87
CA ARG A 49 -16.22 2.23 22.74
C ARG A 49 -14.86 2.78 22.34
N THR A 50 -13.79 2.19 22.86
CA THR A 50 -12.42 2.59 22.47
C THR A 50 -12.16 2.30 21.01
N VAL A 51 -12.56 1.12 20.51
CA VAL A 51 -12.39 0.77 19.08
C VAL A 51 -13.17 1.72 18.20
N TYR A 52 -14.46 1.95 18.47
CA TYR A 52 -15.31 2.85 17.67
C TYR A 52 -14.87 4.32 17.74
N ASN A 53 -14.24 4.75 18.82
CA ASN A 53 -13.67 6.10 18.92
C ASN A 53 -12.44 6.29 17.98
N HIS A 54 -11.68 5.23 17.73
CA HIS A 54 -10.52 5.27 16.82
C HIS A 54 -10.91 4.97 15.37
N PHE A 55 -11.83 4.03 15.18
CA PHE A 55 -12.22 3.53 13.86
C PHE A 55 -13.75 3.39 13.83
N PRO A 56 -14.44 4.32 13.15
CA PRO A 56 -15.91 4.36 13.12
C PRO A 56 -16.57 3.12 12.52
N SER A 57 -15.84 2.39 11.65
CA SER A 57 -16.34 1.16 11.02
C SER A 57 -15.20 0.18 10.73
N LYS A 58 -15.57 -1.06 10.40
CA LYS A 58 -14.65 -2.12 10.01
C LYS A 58 -13.92 -1.78 8.70
N GLU A 59 -14.60 -1.11 7.79
CA GLU A 59 -14.06 -0.64 6.51
C GLU A 59 -12.97 0.41 6.71
N VAL A 60 -13.21 1.38 7.60
CA VAL A 60 -12.22 2.41 7.95
C VAL A 60 -10.99 1.78 8.59
N LEU A 61 -11.19 0.87 9.55
CA LEU A 61 -10.09 0.16 10.19
C LEU A 61 -9.27 -0.64 9.17
N PHE A 62 -9.93 -1.33 8.25
CA PHE A 62 -9.25 -2.14 7.24
C PHE A 62 -8.43 -1.30 6.25
N ALA A 63 -8.99 -0.18 5.77
CA ALA A 63 -8.26 0.76 4.90
C ALA A 63 -7.03 1.36 5.61
N GLU A 64 -7.17 1.72 6.88
CA GLU A 64 -6.05 2.21 7.70
C GLU A 64 -4.95 1.15 7.90
N ILE A 65 -5.33 -0.12 8.08
CA ILE A 65 -4.36 -1.23 8.18
C ILE A 65 -3.56 -1.38 6.89
N LEU A 66 -4.21 -1.37 5.74
CA LEU A 66 -3.52 -1.47 4.45
C LEU A 66 -2.56 -0.29 4.24
N HIS A 67 -3.00 0.91 4.61
CA HIS A 67 -2.16 2.10 4.54
C HIS A 67 -0.97 2.03 5.49
N TYR A 68 -1.21 1.65 6.75
CA TYR A 68 -0.16 1.46 7.76
C TYR A 68 0.91 0.47 7.31
N LEU A 69 0.50 -0.68 6.78
CA LEU A 69 1.44 -1.68 6.26
C LEU A 69 2.25 -1.13 5.08
N TRP A 70 1.60 -0.38 4.21
CA TRP A 70 2.29 0.23 3.09
C TRP A 70 3.35 1.25 3.55
N GLU A 71 3.01 2.16 4.47
CA GLU A 71 3.96 3.14 5.02
C GLU A 71 5.11 2.47 5.78
N ALA A 72 4.81 1.46 6.60
CA ALA A 72 5.82 0.74 7.38
C ALA A 72 6.85 0.03 6.48
N ILE A 73 6.41 -0.54 5.36
CA ILE A 73 7.28 -1.32 4.46
C ILE A 73 7.98 -0.41 3.45
N ALA A 74 7.33 0.65 2.99
CA ALA A 74 7.94 1.63 2.10
C ALA A 74 9.08 2.44 2.76
N GLY A 75 9.21 2.34 4.09
CA GLY A 75 10.28 2.99 4.84
C GLY A 75 10.08 4.48 5.07
N GLY A 76 8.89 5.00 4.87
CA GLY A 76 8.50 6.38 5.22
C GLY A 76 9.19 7.51 4.43
N GLU A 77 10.18 7.23 3.60
CA GLU A 77 10.79 8.22 2.72
C GLU A 77 10.10 8.21 1.36
N GLU A 78 9.36 9.27 1.07
CA GLU A 78 9.00 9.59 -0.31
C GLU A 78 10.30 9.80 -1.10
N LEU A 79 10.57 8.92 -2.06
CA LEU A 79 11.65 9.12 -3.01
C LEU A 79 11.26 10.27 -3.94
N ALA A 80 11.59 11.50 -3.52
CA ALA A 80 11.34 12.68 -4.31
C ALA A 80 12.16 12.63 -5.61
N TYR A 81 11.55 13.12 -6.69
CA TYR A 81 12.23 13.27 -7.97
C TYR A 81 13.47 14.18 -7.84
N ARG A 82 14.56 13.76 -8.44
CA ARG A 82 15.83 14.50 -8.47
C ARG A 82 16.28 14.74 -9.89
N THR A 83 16.58 16.00 -10.23
CA THR A 83 17.06 16.40 -11.56
C THR A 83 18.51 15.99 -11.84
N ASP A 84 19.30 15.79 -10.79
CA ASP A 84 20.73 15.45 -10.84
C ASP A 84 21.01 13.94 -10.92
N ARG A 85 19.96 13.09 -11.00
CA ARG A 85 20.09 11.63 -11.07
C ARG A 85 19.47 11.08 -12.35
N PRO A 86 19.97 9.94 -12.89
CA PRO A 86 19.32 9.25 -13.98
C PRO A 86 17.88 8.81 -13.62
N LEU A 87 16.95 8.97 -14.56
CA LEU A 87 15.55 8.55 -14.37
C LEU A 87 15.45 7.05 -14.06
N ARG A 88 16.26 6.24 -14.75
CA ARG A 88 16.27 4.78 -14.61
C ARG A 88 16.59 4.36 -13.19
N ASP A 89 17.62 4.93 -12.58
CA ASP A 89 18.05 4.57 -11.23
C ASP A 89 16.98 4.91 -10.19
N GLN A 90 16.37 6.10 -10.32
CA GLN A 90 15.31 6.54 -9.42
C GLN A 90 14.06 5.66 -9.55
N LEU A 91 13.67 5.29 -10.77
CA LEU A 91 12.54 4.37 -10.99
C LEU A 91 12.81 2.98 -10.42
N LEU A 92 14.02 2.45 -10.59
CA LEU A 92 14.39 1.15 -10.01
C LEU A 92 14.33 1.19 -8.48
N GLU A 93 14.70 2.28 -7.83
CA GLU A 93 14.57 2.45 -6.38
C GLU A 93 13.09 2.46 -5.94
N LEU A 94 12.22 3.18 -6.66
CA LEU A 94 10.77 3.18 -6.41
C LEU A 94 10.15 1.79 -6.59
N ILE A 95 10.56 1.06 -7.63
CA ILE A 95 10.10 -0.30 -7.87
C ILE A 95 10.62 -1.26 -6.79
N ALA A 96 11.86 -1.09 -6.33
CA ALA A 96 12.40 -1.90 -5.23
C ALA A 96 11.60 -1.69 -3.92
N GLN A 97 11.16 -0.47 -3.62
CA GLN A 97 10.24 -0.23 -2.50
C GLN A 97 8.93 -0.99 -2.70
N LYS A 98 8.37 -0.97 -3.91
CA LYS A 98 7.14 -1.68 -4.23
C LYS A 98 7.29 -3.20 -4.07
N PHE A 99 8.42 -3.79 -4.48
CA PHE A 99 8.68 -5.21 -4.26
C PHE A 99 8.76 -5.58 -2.78
N ARG A 100 9.33 -4.72 -1.92
CA ARG A 100 9.32 -4.98 -0.47
C ARG A 100 7.89 -5.13 0.05
N LEU A 101 6.98 -4.24 -0.36
CA LEU A 101 5.57 -4.33 -0.02
C LEU A 101 4.92 -5.61 -0.55
N LEU A 102 5.14 -5.92 -1.85
CA LEU A 102 4.54 -7.08 -2.50
C LEU A 102 5.10 -8.43 -2.02
N ASN A 103 6.23 -8.42 -1.31
CA ASN A 103 6.81 -9.60 -0.67
C ASN A 103 6.44 -9.73 0.81
N ASP A 104 5.78 -8.72 1.39
CA ASP A 104 5.32 -8.80 2.77
C ASP A 104 4.08 -9.69 2.87
N GLU A 105 4.22 -10.78 3.64
CA GLU A 105 3.15 -11.79 3.78
C GLU A 105 1.88 -11.20 4.42
N ALA A 106 2.03 -10.27 5.37
CA ALA A 106 0.89 -9.65 6.04
C ALA A 106 0.12 -8.77 5.04
N PHE A 107 0.84 -7.96 4.25
CA PHE A 107 0.24 -7.14 3.20
C PHE A 107 -0.49 -7.99 2.16
N VAL A 108 0.17 -9.02 1.60
CA VAL A 108 -0.41 -9.90 0.58
C VAL A 108 -1.64 -10.63 1.12
N SER A 109 -1.58 -11.13 2.36
CA SER A 109 -2.71 -11.79 3.02
C SER A 109 -3.90 -10.85 3.18
N LEU A 110 -3.69 -9.63 3.63
CA LEU A 110 -4.75 -8.63 3.78
C LEU A 110 -5.27 -8.13 2.43
N ALA A 111 -4.42 -8.01 1.44
CA ALA A 111 -4.84 -7.67 0.07
C ALA A 111 -5.78 -8.75 -0.50
N ARG A 112 -5.51 -10.04 -0.26
CA ARG A 112 -6.43 -11.13 -0.62
C ARG A 112 -7.79 -10.97 0.06
N VAL A 113 -7.79 -10.68 1.37
CA VAL A 113 -9.03 -10.45 2.13
C VAL A 113 -9.82 -9.28 1.56
N ALA A 114 -9.13 -8.16 1.24
CA ALA A 114 -9.75 -6.97 0.67
C ALA A 114 -10.40 -7.23 -0.70
N ILE A 115 -9.65 -7.90 -1.58
CA ILE A 115 -10.12 -8.22 -2.93
C ILE A 115 -11.30 -9.20 -2.86
N ALA A 116 -11.23 -10.25 -2.03
CA ALA A 116 -12.33 -11.18 -1.84
C ALA A 116 -13.60 -10.47 -1.33
N ALA A 117 -13.47 -9.58 -0.33
CA ALA A 117 -14.58 -8.78 0.17
C ALA A 117 -15.18 -7.86 -0.91
N GLY A 118 -14.32 -7.25 -1.73
CA GLY A 118 -14.73 -6.39 -2.84
C GLY A 118 -15.46 -7.13 -3.97
N ILE A 119 -15.07 -8.36 -4.29
CA ILE A 119 -15.74 -9.21 -5.28
C ILE A 119 -17.20 -9.48 -4.87
N HIS A 120 -17.45 -9.70 -3.58
CA HIS A 120 -18.79 -9.98 -3.05
C HIS A 120 -19.63 -8.72 -2.79
N SER A 121 -19.02 -7.54 -2.73
CA SER A 121 -19.71 -6.28 -2.47
C SER A 121 -19.04 -5.13 -3.23
N PRO A 122 -19.49 -4.82 -4.46
CA PRO A 122 -18.94 -3.74 -5.27
C PRO A 122 -18.96 -2.36 -4.57
N GLU A 123 -20.01 -2.08 -3.79
CA GLU A 123 -20.11 -0.82 -3.02
C GLU A 123 -18.99 -0.69 -1.99
N ARG A 124 -18.67 -1.77 -1.29
CA ARG A 124 -17.55 -1.81 -0.33
C ARG A 124 -16.20 -1.66 -1.03
N ALA A 125 -16.06 -2.28 -2.21
CA ALA A 125 -14.85 -2.13 -3.01
C ALA A 125 -14.63 -0.66 -3.39
N LEU A 126 -15.66 0.04 -3.83
CA LEU A 126 -15.58 1.46 -4.19
C LEU A 126 -15.22 2.34 -2.99
N ASP A 127 -15.85 2.13 -1.82
CA ASP A 127 -15.52 2.88 -0.60
C ASP A 127 -14.07 2.62 -0.16
N MET A 128 -13.62 1.37 -0.20
CA MET A 128 -12.26 0.99 0.15
C MET A 128 -11.23 1.60 -0.80
N VAL A 129 -11.47 1.56 -2.12
CA VAL A 129 -10.62 2.20 -3.13
C VAL A 129 -10.59 3.71 -2.94
N ALA A 130 -11.75 4.36 -2.69
CA ALA A 130 -11.82 5.80 -2.46
C ALA A 130 -10.92 6.21 -1.28
N ARG A 131 -10.98 5.49 -0.16
CA ARG A 131 -10.15 5.76 1.03
C ARG A 131 -8.66 5.53 0.78
N MET A 132 -8.31 4.51 0.02
CA MET A 132 -6.91 4.27 -0.38
C MET A 132 -6.39 5.32 -1.34
N SER A 133 -7.27 5.97 -2.10
CA SER A 133 -6.93 7.01 -3.09
C SER A 133 -6.87 8.43 -2.51
N GLU A 134 -7.15 8.61 -1.22
CA GLU A 134 -7.08 9.92 -0.54
C GLU A 134 -5.66 10.52 -0.56
N ARG A 135 -4.64 9.68 -0.72
CA ARG A 135 -3.27 10.12 -0.93
C ARG A 135 -2.76 9.70 -2.30
N GLU A 136 -2.16 10.64 -3.00
CA GLU A 136 -1.53 10.36 -4.28
C GLU A 136 -0.33 9.42 -4.07
N GLU A 137 -0.24 8.38 -4.88
CA GLU A 137 0.84 7.40 -4.78
C GLU A 137 2.19 8.03 -5.17
N GLY A 138 3.25 7.73 -4.42
CA GLY A 138 4.59 8.31 -4.60
C GLY A 138 5.15 8.17 -6.02
N LEU A 139 4.84 7.07 -6.73
CA LEU A 139 5.21 6.90 -8.13
C LEU A 139 4.53 7.94 -9.04
N THR A 140 3.26 8.24 -8.80
CA THR A 140 2.53 9.28 -9.57
C THR A 140 3.09 10.67 -9.30
N VAL A 141 3.40 10.98 -8.04
CA VAL A 141 4.05 12.24 -7.63
C VAL A 141 5.40 12.39 -8.33
N TRP A 142 6.20 11.31 -8.33
CA TRP A 142 7.50 11.29 -9.00
C TRP A 142 7.39 11.51 -10.50
N ILE A 143 6.47 10.81 -11.19
CA ILE A 143 6.23 10.96 -12.64
C ILE A 143 5.79 12.37 -12.97
N ARG A 144 4.89 12.96 -12.16
CA ARG A 144 4.43 14.35 -12.33
C ARG A 144 5.61 15.33 -12.24
N ALA A 145 6.48 15.17 -11.26
CA ALA A 145 7.66 16.03 -11.08
C ALA A 145 8.66 15.87 -12.24
N ALA A 146 8.89 14.64 -12.72
CA ALA A 146 9.76 14.38 -13.84
C ALA A 146 9.20 14.94 -15.17
N ALA A 147 7.88 14.89 -15.36
CA ALA A 147 7.20 15.51 -16.50
C ALA A 147 7.25 17.03 -16.44
N ALA A 148 7.02 17.63 -15.28
CA ALA A 148 7.15 19.08 -15.07
C ALA A 148 8.60 19.59 -15.32
N ALA A 149 9.60 18.73 -15.06
CA ALA A 149 11.01 19.01 -15.38
C ALA A 149 11.37 18.75 -16.86
N GLY A 150 10.40 18.38 -17.70
CA GLY A 150 10.62 18.11 -19.14
C GLY A 150 11.39 16.82 -19.44
N ARG A 151 11.51 15.92 -18.43
CA ARG A 151 12.27 14.67 -18.58
C ARG A 151 11.38 13.48 -18.99
N LEU A 152 10.05 13.61 -18.83
CA LEU A 152 9.06 12.65 -19.32
C LEU A 152 8.00 13.36 -20.17
N LYS A 153 7.60 12.75 -21.26
CA LYS A 153 6.54 13.23 -22.18
C LYS A 153 5.20 12.59 -21.81
N THR A 154 4.55 13.09 -20.77
CA THR A 154 3.18 12.69 -20.41
C THR A 154 2.35 13.87 -19.95
N ASN A 155 1.09 13.90 -20.38
CA ASN A 155 0.08 14.84 -19.89
C ASN A 155 -0.82 14.20 -18.82
N ASP A 156 -0.69 12.88 -18.60
CA ASP A 156 -1.43 12.12 -17.61
C ASP A 156 -0.48 11.26 -16.76
N PRO A 157 0.08 11.82 -15.68
CA PRO A 157 0.95 11.10 -14.76
C PRO A 157 0.29 9.90 -14.08
N VAL A 158 -1.04 9.96 -13.85
CA VAL A 158 -1.81 8.87 -13.23
C VAL A 158 -1.87 7.67 -14.17
N PHE A 159 -2.21 7.91 -15.43
CA PHE A 159 -2.24 6.86 -16.45
C PHE A 159 -0.86 6.22 -16.64
N ALA A 160 0.19 7.04 -16.76
CA ALA A 160 1.57 6.55 -16.89
C ALA A 160 2.00 5.69 -15.68
N SER A 161 1.64 6.12 -14.46
CA SER A 161 1.88 5.37 -13.23
C SER A 161 1.17 4.00 -13.26
N HIS A 162 -0.10 3.99 -13.66
CA HIS A 162 -0.88 2.73 -13.77
C HIS A 162 -0.29 1.76 -14.77
N GLN A 163 0.25 2.24 -15.91
CA GLN A 163 0.92 1.38 -16.88
C GLN A 163 2.18 0.73 -16.28
N LEU A 164 3.06 1.50 -15.66
CA LEU A 164 4.26 0.95 -15.03
C LEU A 164 3.92 -0.04 -13.92
N GLN A 165 2.95 0.31 -13.09
CA GLN A 165 2.46 -0.59 -12.03
C GLN A 165 1.84 -1.87 -12.59
N GLY A 166 1.11 -1.79 -13.70
CA GLY A 166 0.52 -2.94 -14.38
C GLY A 166 1.59 -3.94 -14.81
N LEU A 167 2.71 -3.46 -15.38
CA LEU A 167 3.85 -4.30 -15.75
C LEU A 167 4.44 -5.04 -14.53
N ILE A 168 4.54 -4.38 -13.38
CA ILE A 168 5.05 -5.01 -12.15
C ILE A 168 4.03 -5.95 -11.52
N LYS A 169 2.77 -5.49 -11.37
CA LYS A 169 1.72 -6.25 -10.66
C LYS A 169 1.33 -7.53 -11.40
N SER A 170 1.45 -7.58 -12.73
CA SER A 170 1.14 -8.78 -13.51
C SER A 170 2.05 -9.97 -13.15
N PHE A 171 3.27 -9.71 -12.72
CA PHE A 171 4.22 -10.73 -12.29
C PHE A 171 4.27 -10.93 -10.77
N ALA A 172 4.25 -9.83 -10.02
CA ALA A 172 4.60 -9.84 -8.60
C ALA A 172 3.39 -9.79 -7.65
N PHE A 173 2.20 -9.40 -8.11
CA PHE A 173 1.02 -9.25 -7.26
C PHE A 173 -0.10 -10.24 -7.62
N TRP A 174 -0.61 -10.17 -8.85
CA TRP A 174 -1.75 -10.98 -9.25
C TRP A 174 -1.52 -12.49 -9.11
N PRO A 175 -0.35 -13.06 -9.47
CA PRO A 175 -0.13 -14.50 -9.27
C PRO A 175 -0.16 -14.91 -7.80
N GLN A 176 0.33 -14.05 -6.90
CA GLN A 176 0.22 -14.30 -5.45
C GLN A 176 -1.24 -14.25 -4.98
N ILE A 177 -2.02 -13.27 -5.44
CA ILE A 177 -3.41 -13.05 -5.00
C ILE A 177 -4.33 -14.15 -5.53
N THR A 178 -4.25 -14.48 -6.83
CA THR A 178 -5.25 -15.30 -7.51
C THR A 178 -4.86 -16.77 -7.66
N LEU A 179 -3.55 -17.06 -7.69
CA LEU A 179 -3.02 -18.40 -7.96
C LEU A 179 -2.23 -18.99 -6.78
N ALA A 180 -2.19 -18.29 -5.64
CA ALA A 180 -1.42 -18.67 -4.45
C ALA A 180 0.08 -18.96 -4.74
N GLN A 181 0.64 -18.32 -5.77
CA GLN A 181 2.06 -18.47 -6.08
C GLN A 181 2.92 -17.80 -5.01
N PRO A 182 4.14 -18.29 -4.77
CA PRO A 182 5.07 -17.65 -3.86
C PRO A 182 5.53 -16.30 -4.41
N PRO A 183 6.10 -15.42 -3.56
CA PRO A 183 6.79 -14.21 -4.01
C PRO A 183 7.87 -14.55 -5.03
N LEU A 184 8.14 -13.62 -5.96
CA LEU A 184 9.22 -13.77 -6.92
C LEU A 184 10.59 -13.84 -6.19
N ASP A 185 11.48 -14.68 -6.67
CA ASP A 185 12.88 -14.65 -6.26
C ASP A 185 13.58 -13.34 -6.66
N ILE A 186 14.72 -13.04 -6.05
CA ILE A 186 15.46 -11.80 -6.25
C ILE A 186 15.88 -11.61 -7.72
N ALA A 187 16.28 -12.67 -8.41
CA ALA A 187 16.71 -12.58 -9.80
C ALA A 187 15.54 -12.24 -10.72
N THR A 188 14.39 -12.87 -10.52
CA THR A 188 13.16 -12.59 -11.27
C THR A 188 12.62 -11.19 -10.95
N GLN A 189 12.66 -10.74 -9.69
CA GLN A 189 12.29 -9.36 -9.32
C GLN A 189 13.13 -8.33 -10.07
N LYS A 190 14.46 -8.56 -10.12
CA LYS A 190 15.38 -7.69 -10.85
C LYS A 190 15.04 -7.65 -12.34
N GLN A 191 14.84 -8.81 -12.97
CA GLN A 191 14.47 -8.90 -14.37
C GLN A 191 13.18 -8.15 -14.69
N VAL A 192 12.14 -8.34 -13.87
CA VAL A 192 10.84 -7.67 -14.03
C VAL A 192 11.00 -6.16 -13.86
N ALA A 193 11.73 -5.71 -12.83
CA ALA A 193 11.97 -4.29 -12.58
C ALA A 193 12.69 -3.62 -13.77
N GLU A 194 13.81 -4.18 -14.19
CA GLU A 194 14.62 -3.63 -15.28
C GLU A 194 13.82 -3.58 -16.59
N SER A 195 13.15 -4.67 -16.96
CA SER A 195 12.32 -4.73 -18.17
C SER A 195 11.17 -3.71 -18.12
N ALA A 196 10.46 -3.61 -17.02
CA ALA A 196 9.34 -2.68 -16.88
C ALA A 196 9.79 -1.21 -16.95
N VAL A 197 10.90 -0.88 -16.29
CA VAL A 197 11.47 0.48 -16.31
C VAL A 197 11.99 0.83 -17.69
N ASP A 198 12.69 -0.09 -18.37
CA ASP A 198 13.23 0.14 -19.70
C ASP A 198 12.10 0.32 -20.73
N MET A 199 11.04 -0.49 -20.69
CA MET A 199 9.83 -0.31 -21.51
C MET A 199 9.16 1.04 -21.24
N PHE A 200 9.00 1.41 -19.98
CA PHE A 200 8.39 2.67 -19.58
C PHE A 200 9.20 3.86 -20.11
N LEU A 201 10.50 3.87 -19.90
CA LEU A 201 11.39 4.95 -20.35
C LEU A 201 11.52 5.01 -21.87
N SER A 202 11.49 3.87 -22.57
CA SER A 202 11.51 3.87 -24.03
C SER A 202 10.31 4.61 -24.65
N TYR A 203 9.17 4.61 -23.95
CA TYR A 203 7.97 5.30 -24.41
C TYR A 203 7.87 6.74 -23.87
N TYR A 204 8.18 6.93 -22.58
CA TYR A 204 7.92 8.19 -21.88
C TYR A 204 9.12 9.13 -21.76
N ALA A 205 10.36 8.67 -21.86
CA ALA A 205 11.53 9.57 -21.76
C ALA A 205 11.62 10.53 -22.95
N VAL A 206 12.16 11.74 -22.67
CA VAL A 206 12.46 12.76 -23.69
C VAL A 206 13.90 12.59 -24.14
#